data_a08111d1eb57b545d4c56dfdf91f85c5
#
_entry.id   a08111d1eb57b545d4c56dfdf91f85c5
#
_cell.length_a   1.000
_cell.length_b   1.000
_cell.length_c   1.000
_cell.angle_alpha   90.00
_cell.angle_beta   90.00
_cell.angle_gamma   90.00
#
_symmetry.space_group_name_H-M   'P 1'
#
loop_
_entity.id
_entity.type
_entity.pdbx_description
1 polymer ?
#
loop_
_entity_poly.entity_id
_entity_poly.type
_entity_poly.pdbx_seq_one_letter_code
_entity_poly.pdbx_strand_id
1 'polypeptide(L)'
;MNNQKRIAIIGATSAIAEQCARLWIKQDVTHLILIGRSRERLEVVAKDLLVRNPKVNVEIREANFLDPEAIVKTVSELFIRGPIDIALIAHGSLPDQSECQEDLTLCKETLDLNGVSPVLYAEAFAQHMSNLNQGTIAIIGSVAGDRGRKSNYVYGAAKGLINRYAQGLQHRFAGSKVQVTLIKPGPTATPMTAKMKGKFAAAEEVASTITQGINQKKSLIYAPGKWWLVMMVIRHLPSFIFNKLNI
;
A
#
# COMPACT_ATOMS: atom_id res chain seq x y z
N MET A 1 18.09 21.72 13.52
CA MET A 1 17.38 20.53 14.07
C MET A 1 17.48 19.43 13.02
N ASN A 2 18.15 18.32 13.33
CA ASN A 2 18.26 17.19 12.41
C ASN A 2 16.86 16.62 12.18
N ASN A 3 16.31 16.88 11.02
CA ASN A 3 14.97 16.41 10.64
C ASN A 3 15.07 14.91 10.29
N GLN A 4 15.09 14.05 11.31
CA GLN A 4 15.17 12.60 11.16
C GLN A 4 13.85 12.09 10.61
N LYS A 5 13.79 11.84 9.31
CA LYS A 5 12.59 11.36 8.65
C LYS A 5 12.28 9.92 9.07
N ARG A 6 11.11 9.70 9.67
CA ARG A 6 10.62 8.41 10.17
C ARG A 6 9.53 7.86 9.26
N ILE A 7 9.72 6.64 8.76
CA ILE A 7 8.78 5.99 7.84
C ILE A 7 8.31 4.67 8.45
N ALA A 8 7.00 4.50 8.57
CA ALA A 8 6.37 3.24 8.93
C ALA A 8 5.84 2.51 7.67
N ILE A 9 6.17 1.23 7.53
CA ILE A 9 5.77 0.41 6.38
C ILE A 9 4.96 -0.79 6.87
N ILE A 10 3.66 -0.78 6.64
CA ILE A 10 2.73 -1.85 6.99
C ILE A 10 2.68 -2.85 5.81
N GLY A 11 3.08 -4.09 6.06
CA GLY A 11 3.31 -5.08 5.00
C GLY A 11 4.69 -4.92 4.37
N ALA A 12 5.72 -4.68 5.20
CA ALA A 12 7.09 -4.40 4.77
C ALA A 12 7.77 -5.55 3.99
N THR A 13 7.22 -6.76 4.02
CA THR A 13 7.65 -7.91 3.22
C THR A 13 6.99 -7.99 1.84
N SER A 14 6.21 -6.99 1.44
CA SER A 14 5.72 -6.83 0.07
C SER A 14 6.86 -6.39 -0.85
N ALA A 15 7.03 -7.04 -2.01
CA ALA A 15 8.11 -6.72 -2.93
C ALA A 15 8.14 -5.23 -3.34
N ILE A 16 6.99 -4.61 -3.53
CA ILE A 16 6.90 -3.16 -3.81
C ILE A 16 7.38 -2.35 -2.61
N ALA A 17 6.97 -2.74 -1.39
CA ALA A 17 7.35 -2.04 -0.17
C ALA A 17 8.85 -2.17 0.13
N GLU A 18 9.45 -3.35 -0.09
CA GLU A 18 10.89 -3.56 0.02
C GLU A 18 11.67 -2.64 -0.93
N GLN A 19 11.24 -2.53 -2.19
CA GLN A 19 11.89 -1.62 -3.14
C GLN A 19 11.72 -0.15 -2.75
N CYS A 20 10.55 0.25 -2.21
CA CYS A 20 10.37 1.59 -1.65
C CYS A 20 11.34 1.85 -0.48
N ALA A 21 11.48 0.88 0.43
CA ALA A 21 12.41 0.97 1.56
C ALA A 21 13.86 1.15 1.08
N ARG A 22 14.30 0.33 0.09
CA ARG A 22 15.63 0.43 -0.53
C ARG A 22 15.89 1.80 -1.18
N LEU A 23 14.86 2.44 -1.74
CA LEU A 23 14.99 3.78 -2.30
C LEU A 23 15.08 4.84 -1.21
N TRP A 24 14.28 4.72 -0.15
CA TRP A 24 14.26 5.68 0.95
C TRP A 24 15.57 5.71 1.74
N ILE A 25 16.23 4.56 1.98
CA ILE A 25 17.51 4.53 2.67
C ILE A 25 18.67 5.14 1.88
N LYS A 26 18.49 5.43 0.59
CA LYS A 26 19.41 6.20 -0.24
C LYS A 26 19.19 7.71 -0.14
N GLN A 27 18.11 8.12 0.51
CA GLN A 27 17.73 9.51 0.78
C GLN A 27 17.99 9.84 2.25
N ASP A 28 17.52 11.00 2.71
CA ASP A 28 17.70 11.47 4.10
C ASP A 28 16.78 10.77 5.12
N VAL A 29 16.44 9.50 4.89
CA VAL A 29 15.62 8.70 5.81
C VAL A 29 16.54 8.05 6.83
N THR A 30 16.30 8.34 8.09
CA THR A 30 17.14 7.86 9.19
C THR A 30 16.52 6.73 9.98
N HIS A 31 15.19 6.56 9.87
CA HIS A 31 14.45 5.56 10.65
C HIS A 31 13.35 4.89 9.83
N LEU A 32 13.47 3.58 9.64
CA LEU A 32 12.45 2.74 9.03
C LEU A 32 11.84 1.81 10.08
N ILE A 33 10.51 1.75 10.11
CA ILE A 33 9.76 0.84 10.98
C ILE A 33 9.05 -0.17 10.08
N LEU A 34 9.52 -1.40 10.11
CA LEU A 34 9.02 -2.51 9.29
C LEU A 34 7.97 -3.28 10.07
N ILE A 35 6.73 -3.27 9.58
CA ILE A 35 5.59 -3.92 10.22
C ILE A 35 5.09 -5.06 9.34
N GLY A 36 4.94 -6.26 9.90
CA GLY A 36 4.52 -7.46 9.18
C GLY A 36 4.03 -8.56 10.11
N ARG A 37 3.54 -9.67 9.52
CA ARG A 37 2.99 -10.81 10.26
C ARG A 37 4.02 -11.86 10.65
N SER A 38 5.22 -11.84 10.05
CA SER A 38 6.30 -12.79 10.31
C SER A 38 7.57 -12.02 10.64
N ARG A 39 8.00 -12.16 11.88
CA ARG A 39 9.24 -11.57 12.37
C ARG A 39 10.45 -12.02 11.57
N GLU A 40 10.53 -13.32 11.26
CA GLU A 40 11.62 -13.90 10.50
C GLU A 40 11.79 -13.23 9.11
N ARG A 41 10.67 -13.05 8.37
CA ARG A 41 10.70 -12.38 7.06
C ARG A 41 11.06 -10.90 7.17
N LEU A 42 10.62 -10.23 8.23
CA LEU A 42 10.99 -8.84 8.50
C LEU A 42 12.49 -8.70 8.79
N GLU A 43 13.08 -9.66 9.52
CA GLU A 43 14.52 -9.68 9.80
C GLU A 43 15.35 -9.83 8.53
N VAL A 44 14.89 -10.62 7.55
CA VAL A 44 15.54 -10.72 6.24
C VAL A 44 15.55 -9.36 5.53
N VAL A 45 14.40 -8.66 5.51
CA VAL A 45 14.30 -7.33 4.91
C VAL A 45 15.20 -6.33 5.65
N ALA A 46 15.17 -6.34 6.98
CA ALA A 46 16.00 -5.46 7.80
C ALA A 46 17.49 -5.66 7.55
N LYS A 47 17.95 -6.92 7.47
CA LYS A 47 19.35 -7.25 7.17
C LYS A 47 19.77 -6.71 5.80
N ASP A 48 18.95 -6.88 4.75
CA ASP A 48 19.21 -6.33 3.42
C ASP A 48 19.35 -4.80 3.46
N LEU A 49 18.46 -4.11 4.19
CA LEU A 49 18.52 -2.65 4.32
C LEU A 49 19.77 -2.16 5.07
N LEU A 50 20.14 -2.84 6.17
CA LEU A 50 21.31 -2.50 6.96
C LEU A 50 22.64 -2.75 6.21
N VAL A 51 22.71 -3.80 5.37
CA VAL A 51 23.86 -4.03 4.49
C VAL A 51 24.01 -2.89 3.47
N ARG A 52 22.88 -2.36 2.95
CA ARG A 52 22.90 -1.25 1.98
C ARG A 52 23.20 0.11 2.60
N ASN A 53 22.73 0.35 3.81
CA ASN A 53 22.99 1.57 4.56
C ASN A 53 23.12 1.26 6.07
N PRO A 54 24.33 1.06 6.59
CA PRO A 54 24.55 0.76 8.01
C PRO A 54 24.14 1.88 8.98
N LYS A 55 23.91 3.09 8.46
CA LYS A 55 23.55 4.26 9.29
C LYS A 55 22.04 4.38 9.52
N VAL A 56 21.21 3.63 8.77
CA VAL A 56 19.76 3.67 8.95
C VAL A 56 19.37 2.90 10.21
N ASN A 57 18.48 3.46 10.99
CA ASN A 57 17.84 2.73 12.09
C ASN A 57 16.65 1.94 11.54
N VAL A 58 16.66 0.61 11.70
CA VAL A 58 15.59 -0.27 11.26
C VAL A 58 14.95 -0.93 12.47
N GLU A 59 13.72 -0.58 12.75
CA GLU A 59 12.86 -1.19 13.78
C GLU A 59 11.94 -2.23 13.15
N ILE A 60 11.76 -3.39 13.82
CA ILE A 60 10.86 -4.45 13.40
C ILE A 60 9.69 -4.55 14.38
N ARG A 61 8.47 -4.64 13.84
CA ARG A 61 7.23 -4.85 14.58
C ARG A 61 6.41 -5.98 13.96
N GLU A 62 6.15 -7.01 14.73
CA GLU A 62 5.15 -8.00 14.35
C GLU A 62 3.77 -7.51 14.73
N ALA A 63 2.77 -7.67 13.84
CA ALA A 63 1.42 -7.19 14.07
C ALA A 63 0.36 -8.10 13.42
N ASN A 64 -0.77 -8.24 14.11
CA ASN A 64 -1.98 -8.81 13.52
C ASN A 64 -2.68 -7.73 12.69
N PHE A 65 -2.86 -8.00 11.39
CA PHE A 65 -3.44 -7.03 10.48
C PHE A 65 -4.97 -6.98 10.49
N LEU A 66 -5.63 -7.95 11.11
CA LEU A 66 -7.08 -8.10 11.07
C LEU A 66 -7.77 -7.73 12.40
N ASP A 67 -7.00 -7.51 13.44
CA ASP A 67 -7.49 -7.13 14.76
C ASP A 67 -7.46 -5.61 14.94
N PRO A 68 -8.62 -4.93 15.03
CA PRO A 68 -8.69 -3.47 15.19
C PRO A 68 -7.97 -2.95 16.44
N GLU A 69 -8.04 -3.68 17.57
CA GLU A 69 -7.39 -3.26 18.80
C GLU A 69 -5.86 -3.34 18.67
N ALA A 70 -5.35 -4.41 18.05
CA ALA A 70 -3.94 -4.57 17.77
C ALA A 70 -3.45 -3.48 16.78
N ILE A 71 -4.26 -3.09 15.79
CA ILE A 71 -3.94 -1.99 14.87
C ILE A 71 -3.80 -0.67 15.62
N VAL A 72 -4.80 -0.31 16.44
CA VAL A 72 -4.79 0.93 17.23
C VAL A 72 -3.56 0.94 18.16
N LYS A 73 -3.31 -0.15 18.88
CA LYS A 73 -2.15 -0.27 19.77
C LYS A 73 -0.85 -0.09 19.02
N THR A 74 -0.68 -0.83 17.90
CA THR A 74 0.53 -0.76 17.07
C THR A 74 0.81 0.66 16.62
N VAL A 75 -0.19 1.34 16.03
CA VAL A 75 -0.02 2.69 15.52
C VAL A 75 0.25 3.68 16.64
N SER A 76 -0.49 3.63 17.76
CA SER A 76 -0.29 4.54 18.90
C SER A 76 1.13 4.43 19.47
N GLU A 77 1.67 3.22 19.62
CA GLU A 77 3.04 3.00 20.09
C GLU A 77 4.11 3.63 19.18
N LEU A 78 3.86 3.73 17.86
CA LEU A 78 4.78 4.41 16.94
C LEU A 78 4.88 5.90 17.26
N PHE A 79 3.74 6.54 17.57
CA PHE A 79 3.69 7.97 17.85
C PHE A 79 4.21 8.36 19.23
N ILE A 80 4.27 7.44 20.19
CA ILE A 80 4.93 7.67 21.49
C ILE A 80 6.41 8.04 21.31
N ARG A 81 7.08 7.48 20.29
CA ARG A 81 8.49 7.72 19.99
C ARG A 81 8.73 8.90 19.04
N GLY A 82 7.70 9.66 18.72
CA GLY A 82 7.76 10.83 17.85
C GLY A 82 6.89 10.69 16.59
N PRO A 83 6.78 11.77 15.81
CA PRO A 83 5.93 11.80 14.62
C PRO A 83 6.38 10.79 13.57
N ILE A 84 5.42 10.30 12.77
CA ILE A 84 5.66 9.50 11.58
C ILE A 84 5.46 10.41 10.37
N ASP A 85 6.50 10.55 9.54
CA ASP A 85 6.45 11.42 8.35
C ASP A 85 5.72 10.74 7.19
N ILE A 86 5.92 9.41 7.02
CA ILE A 86 5.23 8.64 5.98
C ILE A 86 4.77 7.31 6.59
N ALA A 87 3.49 7.00 6.44
CA ALA A 87 2.93 5.67 6.65
C ALA A 87 2.62 5.05 5.29
N LEU A 88 3.37 4.02 4.88
CA LEU A 88 3.09 3.24 3.67
C LEU A 88 2.30 1.98 4.05
N ILE A 89 1.06 1.86 3.57
CA ILE A 89 0.19 0.71 3.79
C ILE A 89 0.23 -0.16 2.53
N ALA A 90 0.92 -1.31 2.60
CA ALA A 90 1.36 -2.09 1.43
C ALA A 90 1.04 -3.60 1.53
N HIS A 91 0.30 -4.02 2.55
CA HIS A 91 -0.08 -5.43 2.69
C HIS A 91 -1.26 -5.81 1.79
N GLY A 92 -1.36 -7.11 1.52
CA GLY A 92 -2.43 -7.71 0.74
C GLY A 92 -2.04 -9.08 0.22
N SER A 93 -3.01 -9.75 -0.41
CA SER A 93 -2.87 -11.03 -1.09
C SER A 93 -3.69 -11.03 -2.37
N LEU A 94 -3.43 -11.97 -3.26
CA LEU A 94 -4.19 -12.14 -4.50
C LEU A 94 -4.48 -13.65 -4.68
N PRO A 95 -5.49 -14.18 -4.00
CA PRO A 95 -5.94 -15.55 -4.24
C PRO A 95 -6.60 -15.68 -5.61
N ASP A 96 -6.71 -16.91 -6.10
CA ASP A 96 -7.42 -17.18 -7.34
C ASP A 96 -8.93 -16.86 -7.18
N GLN A 97 -9.49 -16.23 -8.21
CA GLN A 97 -10.91 -15.84 -8.19
C GLN A 97 -11.84 -17.05 -8.09
N SER A 98 -11.51 -18.19 -8.74
CA SER A 98 -12.27 -19.43 -8.66
C SER A 98 -12.30 -19.98 -7.22
N GLU A 99 -11.18 -19.95 -6.51
CA GLU A 99 -11.13 -20.39 -5.11
C GLU A 99 -12.03 -19.50 -4.22
N CYS A 100 -12.02 -18.18 -4.44
CA CYS A 100 -12.91 -17.27 -3.71
C CYS A 100 -14.41 -17.46 -4.02
N GLN A 101 -14.77 -18.07 -5.17
CA GLN A 101 -16.16 -18.38 -5.51
C GLN A 101 -16.66 -19.62 -4.77
N GLU A 102 -15.79 -20.58 -4.54
CA GLU A 102 -16.09 -21.86 -3.92
C GLU A 102 -15.97 -21.81 -2.39
N ASP A 103 -15.11 -20.92 -1.87
CA ASP A 103 -14.87 -20.76 -0.43
C ASP A 103 -15.22 -19.33 0.03
N LEU A 104 -16.35 -19.18 0.72
CA LEU A 104 -16.79 -17.90 1.29
C LEU A 104 -15.87 -17.41 2.43
N THR A 105 -15.17 -18.31 3.11
CA THR A 105 -14.18 -17.94 4.14
C THR A 105 -12.99 -17.24 3.48
N LEU A 106 -12.43 -17.82 2.42
CA LEU A 106 -11.36 -17.21 1.63
C LEU A 106 -11.81 -15.89 0.98
N CYS A 107 -13.07 -15.84 0.49
CA CYS A 107 -13.65 -14.62 -0.03
C CYS A 107 -13.66 -13.50 1.03
N LYS A 108 -14.16 -13.79 2.24
CA LYS A 108 -14.18 -12.87 3.37
C LYS A 108 -12.76 -12.43 3.78
N GLU A 109 -11.84 -13.36 3.94
CA GLU A 109 -10.45 -13.07 4.29
C GLU A 109 -9.78 -12.16 3.24
N THR A 110 -10.10 -12.39 1.96
CA THR A 110 -9.60 -11.55 0.86
C THR A 110 -10.10 -10.11 0.96
N LEU A 111 -11.39 -9.92 1.28
CA LEU A 111 -11.97 -8.59 1.48
C LEU A 111 -11.37 -7.91 2.71
N ASP A 112 -11.26 -8.63 3.81
CA ASP A 112 -10.72 -8.11 5.06
C ASP A 112 -9.26 -7.69 4.92
N LEU A 113 -8.40 -8.55 4.37
CA LEU A 113 -6.97 -8.28 4.25
C LEU A 113 -6.65 -7.21 3.21
N ASN A 114 -7.37 -7.18 2.07
CA ASN A 114 -7.06 -6.28 0.96
C ASN A 114 -7.85 -4.97 0.97
N GLY A 115 -8.90 -4.87 1.76
CA GLY A 115 -9.79 -3.72 1.83
C GLY A 115 -9.94 -3.16 3.23
N VAL A 116 -10.53 -3.94 4.14
CA VAL A 116 -10.87 -3.49 5.50
C VAL A 116 -9.61 -3.12 6.30
N SER A 117 -8.65 -4.03 6.38
CA SER A 117 -7.41 -3.81 7.14
C SER A 117 -6.62 -2.57 6.70
N PRO A 118 -6.37 -2.33 5.39
CA PRO A 118 -5.72 -1.09 4.95
C PRO A 118 -6.47 0.18 5.35
N VAL A 119 -7.81 0.15 5.35
CA VAL A 119 -8.64 1.28 5.78
C VAL A 119 -8.49 1.53 7.28
N LEU A 120 -8.51 0.48 8.10
CA LEU A 120 -8.34 0.60 9.55
C LEU A 120 -6.96 1.16 9.91
N TYR A 121 -5.88 0.69 9.27
CA TYR A 121 -4.55 1.28 9.43
C TYR A 121 -4.52 2.75 9.01
N ALA A 122 -5.12 3.08 7.86
CA ALA A 122 -5.13 4.46 7.38
C ALA A 122 -5.89 5.38 8.34
N GLU A 123 -7.02 4.93 8.92
CA GLU A 123 -7.77 5.72 9.92
C GLU A 123 -6.99 5.89 11.22
N ALA A 124 -6.32 4.84 11.70
CA ALA A 124 -5.48 4.91 12.89
C ALA A 124 -4.33 5.92 12.71
N PHE A 125 -3.64 5.92 11.56
CA PHE A 125 -2.63 6.93 11.25
C PHE A 125 -3.24 8.33 11.10
N ALA A 126 -4.41 8.43 10.46
CA ALA A 126 -5.11 9.68 10.23
C ALA A 126 -5.45 10.41 11.54
N GLN A 127 -5.85 9.67 12.57
CA GLN A 127 -6.15 10.22 13.88
C GLN A 127 -4.93 10.94 14.48
N HIS A 128 -3.76 10.29 14.51
CA HIS A 128 -2.54 10.86 15.06
C HIS A 128 -1.98 12.00 14.20
N MET A 129 -1.96 11.82 12.87
CA MET A 129 -1.46 12.84 11.94
C MET A 129 -2.36 14.08 11.90
N SER A 130 -3.67 13.93 12.10
CA SER A 130 -4.61 15.04 12.23
C SER A 130 -4.25 15.94 13.42
N ASN A 131 -3.98 15.34 14.58
CA ASN A 131 -3.62 16.08 15.80
C ASN A 131 -2.30 16.86 15.64
N LEU A 132 -1.35 16.28 14.88
CA LEU A 132 -0.06 16.91 14.60
C LEU A 132 -0.10 17.85 13.39
N ASN A 133 -1.17 17.82 12.62
CA ASN A 133 -1.33 18.52 11.34
C ASN A 133 -0.13 18.31 10.39
N GLN A 134 0.42 17.09 10.34
CA GLN A 134 1.54 16.74 9.45
C GLN A 134 1.59 15.23 9.19
N GLY A 135 2.27 14.85 8.09
CA GLY A 135 2.53 13.48 7.71
C GLY A 135 1.88 13.08 6.38
N THR A 136 2.26 11.91 5.88
CA THR A 136 1.74 11.34 4.64
C THR A 136 1.21 9.94 4.88
N ILE A 137 -0.05 9.71 4.53
CA ILE A 137 -0.69 8.39 4.50
C ILE A 137 -0.69 7.92 3.05
N ALA A 138 0.16 6.96 2.71
CA ALA A 138 0.29 6.38 1.39
C ALA A 138 -0.33 4.97 1.37
N ILE A 139 -1.37 4.75 0.58
CA ILE A 139 -2.12 3.50 0.57
C ILE A 139 -1.96 2.81 -0.78
N ILE A 140 -1.47 1.57 -0.78
CA ILE A 140 -1.37 0.76 -2.00
C ILE A 140 -2.72 0.12 -2.31
N GLY A 141 -3.42 0.73 -3.26
CA GLY A 141 -4.58 0.21 -3.95
C GLY A 141 -4.20 -0.74 -5.09
N SER A 142 -4.88 -0.61 -6.22
CA SER A 142 -4.60 -1.32 -7.49
C SER A 142 -5.43 -0.72 -8.62
N VAL A 143 -4.97 -0.87 -9.86
CA VAL A 143 -5.82 -0.65 -11.04
C VAL A 143 -7.04 -1.58 -11.07
N ALA A 144 -6.99 -2.73 -10.40
CA ALA A 144 -8.11 -3.65 -10.28
C ALA A 144 -9.30 -3.05 -9.52
N GLY A 145 -9.06 -2.06 -8.64
CA GLY A 145 -10.12 -1.35 -7.92
C GLY A 145 -10.87 -0.30 -8.76
N ASP A 146 -10.45 -0.04 -10.00
CA ASP A 146 -11.09 0.96 -10.85
C ASP A 146 -12.30 0.44 -11.60
N ARG A 147 -12.30 -0.86 -11.93
CA ARG A 147 -13.43 -1.54 -12.58
C ARG A 147 -13.38 -3.04 -12.28
N GLY A 148 -14.50 -3.63 -11.88
CA GLY A 148 -14.64 -5.07 -11.62
C GLY A 148 -14.37 -5.89 -12.89
N ARG A 149 -13.64 -6.99 -12.75
CA ARG A 149 -13.30 -7.93 -13.83
C ARG A 149 -13.62 -9.34 -13.38
N LYS A 150 -14.07 -10.18 -14.30
CA LYS A 150 -14.41 -11.58 -14.01
C LYS A 150 -13.25 -12.39 -13.43
N SER A 151 -12.02 -11.99 -13.75
CA SER A 151 -10.79 -12.69 -13.33
C SER A 151 -10.38 -12.41 -11.88
N ASN A 152 -10.89 -11.34 -11.23
CA ASN A 152 -10.44 -10.95 -9.88
C ASN A 152 -11.39 -9.97 -9.17
N TYR A 153 -12.70 -10.16 -9.31
CA TYR A 153 -13.66 -9.17 -8.78
C TYR A 153 -13.73 -9.10 -7.26
N VAL A 154 -13.39 -10.15 -6.51
CA VAL A 154 -13.32 -10.11 -5.04
C VAL A 154 -12.16 -9.20 -4.62
N TYR A 155 -10.97 -9.42 -5.17
CA TYR A 155 -9.82 -8.55 -4.97
C TYR A 155 -10.10 -7.12 -5.46
N GLY A 156 -10.71 -7.00 -6.64
CA GLY A 156 -11.10 -5.71 -7.23
C GLY A 156 -12.07 -4.92 -6.34
N ALA A 157 -13.05 -5.59 -5.72
CA ALA A 157 -13.98 -4.97 -4.78
C ALA A 157 -13.26 -4.43 -3.53
N ALA A 158 -12.35 -5.23 -2.94
CA ALA A 158 -11.54 -4.79 -1.81
C ALA A 158 -10.69 -3.55 -2.17
N LYS A 159 -10.05 -3.54 -3.36
CA LYS A 159 -9.28 -2.38 -3.83
C LYS A 159 -10.16 -1.20 -4.24
N GLY A 160 -11.41 -1.45 -4.65
CA GLY A 160 -12.43 -0.43 -4.88
C GLY A 160 -12.84 0.28 -3.58
N LEU A 161 -12.97 -0.47 -2.47
CA LEU A 161 -13.19 0.07 -1.14
C LEU A 161 -12.08 1.06 -0.78
N ILE A 162 -10.80 0.67 -0.95
CA ILE A 162 -9.65 1.56 -0.71
C ILE A 162 -9.76 2.83 -1.55
N ASN A 163 -10.15 2.71 -2.85
CA ASN A 163 -10.25 3.87 -3.72
C ASN A 163 -11.25 4.90 -3.19
N ARG A 164 -12.43 4.45 -2.74
CA ARG A 164 -13.47 5.35 -2.18
C ARG A 164 -13.06 5.92 -0.84
N TYR A 165 -12.51 5.09 0.04
CA TYR A 165 -12.02 5.54 1.33
C TYR A 165 -10.93 6.60 1.19
N ALA A 166 -9.91 6.37 0.36
CA ALA A 166 -8.84 7.32 0.15
C ALA A 166 -9.33 8.67 -0.39
N GLN A 167 -10.34 8.69 -1.29
CA GLN A 167 -10.97 9.93 -1.76
C GLN A 167 -11.65 10.69 -0.62
N GLY A 168 -12.40 9.99 0.25
CA GLY A 168 -13.01 10.59 1.43
C GLY A 168 -11.98 11.17 2.38
N LEU A 169 -10.90 10.41 2.63
CA LEU A 169 -9.82 10.84 3.50
C LEU A 169 -9.04 12.04 2.92
N GLN A 170 -8.83 12.08 1.60
CA GLN A 170 -8.26 13.23 0.90
C GLN A 170 -9.14 14.48 1.07
N HIS A 171 -10.46 14.32 0.97
CA HIS A 171 -11.40 15.43 1.18
C HIS A 171 -11.39 15.92 2.64
N ARG A 172 -11.35 15.01 3.62
CA ARG A 172 -11.21 15.34 5.06
C ARG A 172 -9.98 16.19 5.33
N PHE A 173 -8.86 15.89 4.68
CA PHE A 173 -7.59 16.61 4.89
C PHE A 173 -7.33 17.74 3.89
N ALA A 174 -8.31 18.11 3.06
CA ALA A 174 -8.19 19.25 2.16
C ALA A 174 -7.88 20.53 2.96
N GLY A 175 -6.81 21.23 2.58
CA GLY A 175 -6.37 22.45 3.30
C GLY A 175 -5.51 22.19 4.54
N SER A 176 -5.28 20.92 4.96
CA SER A 176 -4.34 20.58 6.03
C SER A 176 -2.93 20.29 5.50
N LYS A 177 -1.96 20.08 6.42
CA LYS A 177 -0.61 19.62 6.05
C LYS A 177 -0.50 18.10 5.97
N VAL A 178 -1.57 17.37 6.27
CA VAL A 178 -1.61 15.91 6.13
C VAL A 178 -1.86 15.57 4.67
N GLN A 179 -0.96 14.79 4.09
CA GLN A 179 -1.08 14.32 2.71
C GLN A 179 -1.66 12.91 2.68
N VAL A 180 -2.66 12.67 1.83
CA VAL A 180 -3.17 11.32 1.54
C VAL A 180 -2.88 10.97 0.10
N THR A 181 -2.16 9.87 -0.12
CA THR A 181 -1.74 9.41 -1.44
C THR A 181 -2.31 8.02 -1.71
N LEU A 182 -3.20 7.93 -2.70
CA LEU A 182 -3.67 6.67 -3.24
C LEU A 182 -2.74 6.20 -4.35
N ILE A 183 -2.18 5.00 -4.22
CA ILE A 183 -1.27 4.41 -5.19
C ILE A 183 -2.01 3.27 -5.90
N LYS A 184 -1.98 3.26 -7.23
CA LYS A 184 -2.62 2.24 -8.07
C LYS A 184 -1.58 1.56 -8.96
N PRO A 185 -0.89 0.52 -8.43
CA PRO A 185 -0.02 -0.29 -9.26
C PRO A 185 -0.81 -1.03 -10.34
N GLY A 186 -0.24 -1.10 -11.55
CA GLY A 186 -0.61 -2.10 -12.54
C GLY A 186 0.03 -3.45 -12.23
N PRO A 187 -0.11 -4.44 -13.12
CA PRO A 187 0.56 -5.73 -12.98
C PRO A 187 2.07 -5.55 -12.80
N THR A 188 2.57 -6.02 -11.65
CA THR A 188 3.96 -5.84 -11.21
C THR A 188 4.57 -7.21 -10.97
N ALA A 189 5.82 -7.43 -11.40
CA ALA A 189 6.56 -8.67 -11.20
C ALA A 189 6.90 -8.85 -9.69
N THR A 190 6.13 -9.69 -9.03
CA THR A 190 6.23 -9.96 -7.59
C THR A 190 5.87 -11.43 -7.33
N PRO A 191 6.17 -12.00 -6.16
CA PRO A 191 5.69 -13.33 -5.79
C PRO A 191 4.18 -13.50 -5.92
N MET A 192 3.41 -12.45 -5.66
CA MET A 192 1.94 -12.43 -5.79
C MET A 192 1.45 -12.70 -7.21
N THR A 193 2.22 -12.30 -8.22
CA THR A 193 1.86 -12.42 -9.65
C THR A 193 2.64 -13.52 -10.37
N ALA A 194 3.43 -14.33 -9.65
CA ALA A 194 4.31 -15.34 -10.24
C ALA A 194 3.59 -16.41 -11.10
N LYS A 195 2.32 -16.70 -10.76
CA LYS A 195 1.49 -17.66 -11.52
C LYS A 195 0.77 -17.03 -12.72
N MET A 196 0.79 -15.71 -12.85
CA MET A 196 0.08 -15.00 -13.91
C MET A 196 0.93 -14.89 -15.17
N LYS A 197 0.28 -14.94 -16.34
CA LYS A 197 0.94 -14.71 -17.64
C LYS A 197 0.78 -13.25 -18.07
N GLY A 198 1.82 -12.67 -18.67
CA GLY A 198 1.75 -11.31 -19.21
C GLY A 198 3.05 -10.52 -19.06
N LYS A 199 2.99 -9.25 -19.45
CA LYS A 199 4.08 -8.29 -19.24
C LYS A 199 3.85 -7.54 -17.94
N PHE A 200 4.76 -7.66 -17.00
CA PHE A 200 4.73 -7.02 -15.70
C PHE A 200 5.80 -5.95 -15.62
N ALA A 201 5.48 -4.85 -14.93
CA ALA A 201 6.49 -3.85 -14.59
C ALA A 201 7.43 -4.40 -13.51
N ALA A 202 8.69 -4.02 -13.53
CA ALA A 202 9.62 -4.35 -12.45
C ALA A 202 9.19 -3.68 -11.14
N ALA A 203 9.35 -4.36 -10.01
CA ALA A 203 9.00 -3.81 -8.71
C ALA A 203 9.79 -2.52 -8.39
N GLU A 204 11.04 -2.42 -8.87
CA GLU A 204 11.90 -1.23 -8.76
C GLU A 204 11.32 -0.02 -9.51
N GLU A 205 10.82 -0.22 -10.74
CA GLU A 205 10.19 0.83 -11.55
C GLU A 205 8.94 1.36 -10.84
N VAL A 206 8.11 0.45 -10.34
CA VAL A 206 6.90 0.78 -9.58
C VAL A 206 7.24 1.54 -8.31
N ALA A 207 8.22 1.08 -7.53
CA ALA A 207 8.65 1.74 -6.30
C ALA A 207 9.26 3.13 -6.56
N SER A 208 10.03 3.29 -7.64
CA SER A 208 10.57 4.60 -8.06
C SER A 208 9.43 5.58 -8.36
N THR A 209 8.42 5.16 -9.11
CA THR A 209 7.23 5.98 -9.40
C THR A 209 6.48 6.37 -8.11
N ILE A 210 6.37 5.43 -7.16
CA ILE A 210 5.70 5.65 -5.87
C ILE A 210 6.45 6.67 -5.02
N THR A 211 7.75 6.45 -4.80
CA THR A 211 8.56 7.30 -3.91
C THR A 211 8.67 8.72 -4.46
N GLN A 212 8.84 8.88 -5.78
CA GLN A 212 8.81 10.19 -6.43
C GLN A 212 7.46 10.88 -6.30
N GLY A 213 6.36 10.15 -6.53
CA GLY A 213 5.01 10.70 -6.40
C GLY A 213 4.67 11.14 -4.96
N ILE A 214 5.11 10.38 -3.95
CA ILE A 214 4.98 10.76 -2.54
C ILE A 214 5.78 12.04 -2.25
N ASN A 215 7.03 12.12 -2.69
CA ASN A 215 7.86 13.32 -2.52
C ASN A 215 7.26 14.57 -3.21
N GLN A 216 6.57 14.36 -4.34
CA GLN A 216 5.83 15.40 -5.06
C GLN A 216 4.43 15.70 -4.47
N LYS A 217 4.06 15.06 -3.35
CA LYS A 217 2.76 15.22 -2.68
C LYS A 217 1.56 14.93 -3.59
N LYS A 218 1.70 13.98 -4.53
CA LYS A 218 0.59 13.59 -5.39
C LYS A 218 -0.48 12.85 -4.60
N SER A 219 -1.74 13.24 -4.77
CA SER A 219 -2.89 12.56 -4.16
C SER A 219 -3.21 11.22 -4.83
N LEU A 220 -2.87 11.06 -6.12
CA LEU A 220 -3.09 9.84 -6.90
C LEU A 220 -1.85 9.50 -7.73
N ILE A 221 -1.40 8.25 -7.63
CA ILE A 221 -0.26 7.73 -8.38
C ILE A 221 -0.67 6.44 -9.09
N TYR A 222 -0.61 6.42 -10.42
CA TYR A 222 -0.60 5.18 -11.19
C TYR A 222 0.85 4.75 -11.42
N ALA A 223 1.19 3.50 -11.14
CA ALA A 223 2.57 3.00 -11.20
C ALA A 223 2.66 1.69 -12.00
N PRO A 224 3.31 1.69 -13.18
CA PRO A 224 3.81 2.84 -13.94
C PRO A 224 2.70 3.78 -14.43
N GLY A 225 3.07 5.05 -14.73
CA GLY A 225 2.14 6.12 -15.08
C GLY A 225 1.23 5.84 -16.30
N LYS A 226 1.65 4.97 -17.23
CA LYS A 226 0.84 4.55 -18.40
C LYS A 226 -0.52 3.98 -18.01
N TRP A 227 -0.64 3.40 -16.80
CA TRP A 227 -1.89 2.84 -16.33
C TRP A 227 -2.98 3.88 -16.10
N TRP A 228 -2.63 5.14 -15.92
CA TRP A 228 -3.62 6.21 -15.87
C TRP A 228 -4.43 6.28 -17.17
N LEU A 229 -3.76 6.27 -18.33
CA LEU A 229 -4.44 6.31 -19.62
C LEU A 229 -5.22 5.02 -19.91
N VAL A 230 -4.61 3.86 -19.63
CA VAL A 230 -5.26 2.56 -19.82
C VAL A 230 -6.55 2.49 -18.99
N MET A 231 -6.50 2.88 -17.72
CA MET A 231 -7.67 2.83 -16.85
C MET A 231 -8.70 3.91 -17.16
N MET A 232 -8.29 5.04 -17.71
CA MET A 232 -9.23 6.03 -18.23
C MET A 232 -10.10 5.43 -19.34
N VAL A 233 -9.51 4.70 -20.27
CA VAL A 233 -10.27 3.99 -21.32
C VAL A 233 -11.14 2.89 -20.71
N ILE A 234 -10.56 1.99 -19.90
CA ILE A 234 -11.26 0.83 -19.33
C ILE A 234 -12.47 1.26 -18.50
N ARG A 235 -12.36 2.29 -17.69
CA ARG A 235 -13.46 2.79 -16.84
C ARG A 235 -14.67 3.30 -17.62
N HIS A 236 -14.43 3.85 -18.81
CA HIS A 236 -15.49 4.45 -19.63
C HIS A 236 -16.04 3.52 -20.73
N LEU A 237 -15.48 2.32 -20.90
CA LEU A 237 -16.01 1.36 -21.86
C LEU A 237 -17.46 1.00 -21.51
N PRO A 238 -18.41 1.06 -22.45
CA PRO A 238 -19.76 0.57 -22.25
C PRO A 238 -19.78 -0.91 -21.86
N SER A 239 -20.71 -1.30 -20.99
CA SER A 239 -20.76 -2.67 -20.45
C SER A 239 -20.90 -3.74 -21.54
N PHE A 240 -21.65 -3.47 -22.63
CA PHE A 240 -21.82 -4.42 -23.74
C PHE A 240 -20.52 -4.70 -24.50
N ILE A 241 -19.56 -3.76 -24.51
CA ILE A 241 -18.23 -3.95 -25.06
C ILE A 241 -17.35 -4.66 -24.02
N PHE A 242 -17.34 -4.12 -22.78
CA PHE A 242 -16.48 -4.62 -21.70
C PHE A 242 -16.72 -6.09 -21.39
N ASN A 243 -17.98 -6.53 -21.38
CA ASN A 243 -18.37 -7.92 -21.08
C ASN A 243 -17.89 -8.94 -22.12
N LYS A 244 -17.51 -8.47 -23.33
CA LYS A 244 -16.92 -9.33 -24.38
C LYS A 244 -15.40 -9.44 -24.26
N LEU A 245 -14.76 -8.59 -23.43
CA LEU A 245 -13.31 -8.59 -23.26
C LEU A 245 -12.90 -9.66 -22.23
N ASN A 246 -11.76 -10.27 -22.50
CA ASN A 246 -11.16 -11.26 -21.62
C ASN A 246 -9.95 -10.61 -20.88
N ILE A 247 -10.25 -9.63 -20.02
CA ILE A 247 -9.25 -8.82 -19.30
C ILE A 247 -9.44 -8.92 -17.78
#